data_8fc6f33caf400f7c10fa7d99b9fa95b6
#
_entry.id   8fc6f33caf400f7c10fa7d99b9fa95b6
#
_cell.length_a   1.000
_cell.length_b   1.000
_cell.length_c   1.000
_cell.angle_alpha   90.00
_cell.angle_beta   90.00
_cell.angle_gamma   90.00
#
_symmetry.space_group_name_H-M   'P 1'
#
loop_
_entity.id
_entity.type
_entity.pdbx_description
1 polymer ?
#
loop_
_entity_poly.entity_id
_entity_poly.type
_entity_poly.pdbx_seq_one_letter_code
_entity_poly.pdbx_strand_id
1 'polypeptide(L)'
;MLLSFLAMGLGIAVISLMAAVSYSLQISPQQASAVPEKGLYLIGAGIAAGLASLGAGVGLGTASAAAIGAIAEKPELLGRTLLYIVLIEAIAIYGLAMFFIIFSLL
;
A
#
# COMPACT_ATOMS: atom_id res chain seq x y z
N MET A 1 7.38 -6.75 -24.79
CA MET A 1 6.82 -8.08 -24.62
C MET A 1 7.02 -8.59 -23.17
N LEU A 2 8.24 -8.69 -22.66
CA LEU A 2 8.49 -9.17 -21.29
C LEU A 2 7.81 -8.32 -20.20
N LEU A 3 7.81 -7.00 -20.35
CA LEU A 3 7.20 -6.06 -19.42
C LEU A 3 5.67 -6.20 -19.35
N SER A 4 5.01 -6.49 -20.48
CA SER A 4 3.57 -6.72 -20.51
C SER A 4 3.17 -8.06 -19.87
N PHE A 5 4.01 -9.08 -19.98
CA PHE A 5 3.78 -10.36 -19.28
C PHE A 5 4.00 -10.22 -17.76
N LEU A 6 4.99 -9.43 -17.33
CA LEU A 6 5.21 -9.12 -15.92
C LEU A 6 4.07 -8.32 -15.31
N ALA A 7 3.58 -7.29 -16.01
CA ALA A 7 2.44 -6.50 -15.56
C ALA A 7 1.16 -7.33 -15.47
N MET A 8 0.93 -8.22 -16.44
CA MET A 8 -0.22 -9.14 -16.45
C MET A 8 -0.13 -10.17 -15.33
N GLY A 9 1.08 -10.72 -15.09
CA GLY A 9 1.33 -11.65 -13.98
C GLY A 9 1.09 -11.01 -12.61
N LEU A 10 1.54 -9.77 -12.42
CA LEU A 10 1.32 -9.00 -11.19
C LEU A 10 -0.17 -8.69 -10.97
N GLY A 11 -0.89 -8.34 -12.03
CA GLY A 11 -2.33 -8.10 -11.98
C GLY A 11 -3.11 -9.35 -11.58
N ILE A 12 -2.78 -10.50 -12.16
CA ILE A 12 -3.40 -11.79 -11.81
C ILE A 12 -3.09 -12.17 -10.35
N ALA A 13 -1.86 -11.96 -9.90
CA ALA A 13 -1.47 -12.26 -8.52
C ALA A 13 -2.25 -11.40 -7.51
N VAL A 14 -2.43 -10.11 -7.79
CA VAL A 14 -3.22 -9.20 -6.93
C VAL A 14 -4.70 -9.61 -6.91
N ILE A 15 -5.29 -9.93 -8.06
CA ILE A 15 -6.68 -10.38 -8.15
C ILE A 15 -6.86 -11.71 -7.40
N SER A 16 -5.92 -12.65 -7.54
CA SER A 16 -5.97 -13.94 -6.84
C SER A 16 -5.83 -13.76 -5.32
N LEU A 17 -4.99 -12.84 -4.87
CA LEU A 17 -4.84 -12.50 -3.45
C LEU A 17 -6.11 -11.85 -2.91
N MET A 18 -6.71 -10.93 -3.65
CA MET A 18 -8.00 -10.32 -3.29
C MET A 18 -9.13 -11.34 -3.23
N ALA A 19 -9.19 -12.27 -4.18
CA ALA A 19 -10.16 -13.36 -4.17
C ALA A 19 -9.96 -14.30 -2.98
N ALA A 20 -8.71 -14.66 -2.65
CA ALA A 20 -8.39 -15.50 -1.50
C ALA A 20 -8.78 -14.82 -0.17
N VAL A 21 -8.52 -13.51 -0.03
CA VAL A 21 -8.95 -12.72 1.12
C VAL A 21 -10.46 -12.66 1.21
N SER A 22 -11.17 -12.47 0.09
CA SER A 22 -12.63 -12.47 0.07
C SER A 22 -13.23 -13.83 0.45
N TYR A 23 -12.59 -14.93 0.05
CA TYR A 23 -13.01 -16.28 0.42
C TYR A 23 -12.81 -16.57 1.91
N SER A 24 -11.71 -16.11 2.49
CA SER A 24 -11.45 -16.28 3.93
C SER A 24 -12.32 -15.36 4.80
N LEU A 25 -12.86 -14.28 4.23
CA LEU A 25 -13.81 -13.37 4.87
C LEU A 25 -15.29 -13.77 4.63
N GLN A 26 -15.58 -14.95 4.04
CA GLN A 26 -16.95 -15.48 4.00
C GLN A 26 -17.39 -15.93 5.39
N ILE A 27 -17.62 -14.94 6.23
CA ILE A 27 -18.30 -15.09 7.51
C ILE A 27 -19.74 -15.47 7.17
N SER A 28 -20.20 -16.63 7.63
CA SER A 28 -21.61 -16.99 7.47
C SER A 28 -22.51 -15.90 8.09
N PRO A 29 -23.72 -15.65 7.57
CA PRO A 29 -24.60 -14.61 8.12
C PRO A 29 -24.84 -14.73 9.63
N GLN A 30 -24.71 -15.91 10.18
CA GLN A 30 -24.80 -16.18 11.61
C GLN A 30 -23.56 -15.74 12.41
N GLN A 31 -22.40 -15.66 11.76
CA GLN A 31 -21.16 -15.17 12.39
C GLN A 31 -20.97 -13.66 12.18
N ALA A 32 -21.61 -13.08 11.18
CA ALA A 32 -21.58 -11.64 10.94
C ALA A 32 -22.18 -10.81 12.09
N SER A 33 -23.11 -11.40 12.85
CA SER A 33 -23.66 -10.79 14.08
C SER A 33 -22.69 -10.82 15.28
N ALA A 34 -21.53 -11.47 15.14
CA ALA A 34 -20.55 -11.67 16.22
C ALA A 34 -19.22 -10.92 15.99
N VAL A 35 -19.09 -10.09 14.93
CA VAL A 35 -17.90 -9.25 14.80
C VAL A 35 -18.00 -8.12 15.83
N PRO A 36 -17.16 -8.09 16.86
CA PRO A 36 -17.18 -7.00 17.82
C PRO A 36 -17.02 -5.67 17.08
N GLU A 37 -17.70 -4.63 17.55
CA GLU A 37 -17.59 -3.28 16.96
C GLU A 37 -16.12 -2.85 16.77
N LYS A 38 -15.26 -3.17 17.73
CA LYS A 38 -13.81 -2.98 17.67
C LYS A 38 -13.15 -3.67 16.46
N GLY A 39 -13.63 -4.84 16.06
CA GLY A 39 -13.12 -5.56 14.89
C GLY A 39 -13.32 -4.79 13.58
N LEU A 40 -14.46 -4.11 13.44
CA LEU A 40 -14.74 -3.28 12.27
C LEU A 40 -13.78 -2.07 12.18
N TYR A 41 -13.48 -1.42 13.30
CA TYR A 41 -12.49 -0.34 13.34
C TYR A 41 -11.09 -0.82 12.94
N LEU A 42 -10.67 -2.01 13.40
CA LEU A 42 -9.38 -2.60 13.04
C LEU A 42 -9.29 -2.94 11.56
N ILE A 43 -10.37 -3.48 10.98
CA ILE A 43 -10.43 -3.75 9.53
C ILE A 43 -10.33 -2.45 8.75
N GLY A 44 -11.11 -1.44 9.14
CA GLY A 44 -11.05 -0.11 8.50
C GLY A 44 -9.68 0.53 8.59
N ALA A 45 -9.04 0.47 9.76
CA ALA A 45 -7.69 0.99 9.98
C ALA A 45 -6.65 0.24 9.13
N GLY A 46 -6.76 -1.10 9.05
CA GLY A 46 -5.88 -1.91 8.22
C GLY A 46 -6.02 -1.61 6.73
N ILE A 47 -7.24 -1.44 6.24
CA ILE A 47 -7.51 -1.06 4.85
C ILE A 47 -6.93 0.33 4.56
N ALA A 48 -7.16 1.31 5.42
CA ALA A 48 -6.65 2.67 5.25
C ALA A 48 -5.11 2.70 5.19
N ALA A 49 -4.43 2.01 6.13
CA ALA A 49 -2.98 1.90 6.14
C ALA A 49 -2.45 1.14 4.91
N GLY A 50 -3.14 0.06 4.50
CA GLY A 50 -2.78 -0.73 3.33
C GLY A 50 -2.89 0.06 2.03
N LEU A 51 -3.95 0.85 1.85
CA LEU A 51 -4.13 1.70 0.67
C LEU A 51 -3.11 2.84 0.63
N ALA A 52 -2.80 3.45 1.78
CA ALA A 52 -1.76 4.48 1.87
C ALA A 52 -0.39 3.92 1.47
N SER A 53 -0.02 2.75 2.00
CA SER A 53 1.24 2.07 1.68
C SER A 53 1.32 1.63 0.22
N LEU A 54 0.21 1.15 -0.34
CA LEU A 54 0.13 0.76 -1.74
C LEU A 54 0.30 1.97 -2.67
N GLY A 55 -0.38 3.08 -2.37
CA GLY A 55 -0.25 4.33 -3.12
C GLY A 55 1.17 4.89 -3.05
N ALA A 56 1.78 4.91 -1.86
CA ALA A 56 3.17 5.31 -1.67
C ALA A 56 4.14 4.39 -2.43
N GLY A 57 3.92 3.07 -2.41
CA GLY A 57 4.74 2.10 -3.12
C GLY A 57 4.73 2.30 -4.63
N VAL A 58 3.56 2.54 -5.23
CA VAL A 58 3.43 2.86 -6.66
C VAL A 58 4.12 4.18 -6.99
N GLY A 59 3.87 5.22 -6.18
CA GLY A 59 4.50 6.54 -6.33
C GLY A 59 6.03 6.46 -6.20
N LEU A 60 6.52 5.72 -5.20
CA LEU A 60 7.94 5.52 -4.95
C LEU A 60 8.61 4.78 -6.11
N GLY A 61 7.96 3.73 -6.64
CA GLY A 61 8.48 2.96 -7.78
C GLY A 61 8.67 3.83 -9.02
N THR A 62 7.67 4.63 -9.37
CA THR A 62 7.74 5.52 -10.54
C THR A 62 8.72 6.67 -10.34
N ALA A 63 8.72 7.30 -9.17
CA ALA A 63 9.63 8.39 -8.84
C ALA A 63 11.08 7.92 -8.79
N SER A 64 11.36 6.74 -8.22
CA SER A 64 12.71 6.17 -8.14
C SER A 64 13.27 5.83 -9.52
N ALA A 65 12.44 5.27 -10.41
CA ALA A 65 12.87 4.98 -11.78
C ALA A 65 13.28 6.27 -12.53
N ALA A 66 12.47 7.34 -12.41
CA ALA A 66 12.78 8.64 -12.99
C ALA A 66 14.02 9.28 -12.33
N ALA A 67 14.16 9.16 -11.01
CA ALA A 67 15.29 9.69 -10.24
C ALA A 67 16.62 9.05 -10.66
N ILE A 68 16.64 7.72 -10.83
CA ILE A 68 17.83 6.98 -11.27
C ILE A 68 18.29 7.47 -12.65
N GLY A 69 17.35 7.65 -13.58
CA GLY A 69 17.66 8.20 -14.91
C GLY A 69 18.23 9.61 -14.83
N ALA A 70 17.61 10.49 -14.04
CA ALA A 70 18.09 11.87 -13.88
C ALA A 70 19.46 11.96 -13.21
N ILE A 71 19.74 11.12 -12.20
CA ILE A 71 21.03 11.08 -11.49
C ILE A 71 22.12 10.52 -12.40
N ALA A 72 21.79 9.57 -13.27
CA ALA A 72 22.76 9.03 -14.25
C ALA A 72 23.25 10.12 -15.22
N GLU A 73 22.39 11.06 -15.59
CA GLU A 73 22.76 12.19 -16.44
C GLU A 73 23.41 13.33 -15.65
N LYS A 74 22.93 13.61 -14.43
CA LYS A 74 23.37 14.72 -13.58
C LYS A 74 23.47 14.28 -12.13
N PRO A 75 24.65 13.80 -11.66
CA PRO A 75 24.84 13.31 -10.29
C PRO A 75 24.51 14.33 -9.19
N GLU A 76 24.60 15.63 -9.49
CA GLU A 76 24.23 16.69 -8.55
C GLU A 76 22.73 16.71 -8.18
N LEU A 77 21.88 16.02 -8.91
CA LEU A 77 20.46 15.92 -8.62
C LEU A 77 20.14 14.94 -7.48
N LEU A 78 21.11 14.14 -7.01
CA LEU A 78 20.90 13.13 -5.98
C LEU A 78 20.18 13.68 -4.74
N GLY A 79 20.63 14.80 -4.20
CA GLY A 79 20.04 15.39 -3.00
C GLY A 79 18.57 15.85 -3.19
N ARG A 80 18.26 16.41 -4.35
CA ARG A 80 16.89 16.87 -4.67
C ARG A 80 15.96 15.70 -4.92
N THR A 81 16.39 14.67 -5.62
CA THR A 81 15.59 13.48 -5.89
C THR A 81 15.30 12.70 -4.63
N LEU A 82 16.28 12.56 -3.72
CA LEU A 82 16.06 11.93 -2.41
C LEU A 82 15.00 12.66 -1.59
N LEU A 83 14.96 14.00 -1.64
CA LEU A 83 13.93 14.77 -0.93
C LEU A 83 12.52 14.39 -1.41
N TYR A 84 12.30 14.29 -2.72
CA TYR A 84 11.00 13.89 -3.26
C TYR A 84 10.63 12.44 -2.90
N ILE A 85 11.61 11.54 -2.90
CA ILE A 85 11.42 10.13 -2.51
C ILE A 85 10.96 10.04 -1.06
N VAL A 86 11.62 10.74 -0.14
CA VAL A 86 11.24 10.77 1.29
C VAL A 86 9.85 11.37 1.51
N LEU A 87 9.47 12.39 0.74
CA LEU A 87 8.12 12.96 0.82
C LEU A 87 7.03 11.96 0.40
N ILE A 88 7.30 11.11 -0.61
CA ILE A 88 6.37 10.05 -1.02
C ILE A 88 6.27 8.98 0.09
N GLU A 89 7.38 8.61 0.68
CA GLU A 89 7.44 7.63 1.76
C GLU A 89 6.66 8.11 3.02
N ALA A 90 6.66 9.42 3.28
CA ALA A 90 5.92 10.00 4.40
C ALA A 90 4.41 9.67 4.34
N ILE A 91 3.82 9.48 3.17
CA ILE A 91 2.40 9.09 3.01
C ILE A 91 2.14 7.71 3.64
N ALA A 92 3.02 6.75 3.44
CA ALA A 92 2.91 5.42 4.07
C ALA A 92 3.05 5.52 5.59
N ILE A 93 3.95 6.37 6.07
CA ILE A 93 4.17 6.61 7.51
C ILE A 93 2.91 7.22 8.14
N TYR A 94 2.25 8.17 7.49
CA TYR A 94 0.98 8.73 7.96
C TYR A 94 -0.13 7.66 8.02
N GLY A 95 -0.21 6.78 7.01
CA GLY A 95 -1.16 5.66 7.02
C GLY A 95 -0.93 4.73 8.21
N LEU A 96 0.34 4.40 8.49
CA LEU A 96 0.73 3.58 9.63
C LEU A 96 0.44 4.28 10.97
N ALA A 97 0.71 5.58 11.08
CA ALA A 97 0.40 6.38 12.26
C ALA A 97 -1.10 6.37 12.56
N MET A 98 -1.94 6.54 11.54
CA MET A 98 -3.40 6.47 11.67
C MET A 98 -3.86 5.09 12.15
N PHE A 99 -3.25 4.00 11.66
CA PHE A 99 -3.52 2.66 12.15
C PHE A 99 -3.25 2.56 13.66
N PHE A 100 -2.08 3.01 14.13
CA PHE A 100 -1.73 2.95 15.55
C PHE A 100 -2.62 3.84 16.43
N ILE A 101 -3.02 5.01 15.93
CA ILE A 101 -3.96 5.89 16.64
C ILE A 101 -5.29 5.17 16.85
N ILE A 102 -5.86 4.57 15.81
CA ILE A 102 -7.11 3.83 15.91
C ILE A 102 -6.94 2.63 16.84
N PHE A 103 -5.84 1.89 16.71
CA PHE A 103 -5.54 0.74 17.57
C PHE A 103 -5.43 1.13 19.05
N SER A 104 -4.88 2.30 19.36
CA SER A 104 -4.72 2.78 20.74
C SER A 104 -6.02 3.26 21.38
N LEU A 105 -7.05 3.55 20.58
CA LEU A 105 -8.37 3.99 21.06
C LEU A 105 -9.33 2.82 21.34
N LEU A 106 -8.96 1.59 21.00
CA LEU A 106 -9.77 0.39 21.14
C LEU A 106 -9.46 -0.42 22.40
#